data_6875a434ef10832112f787672ce24ee2
#
_entry.id   6875a434ef10832112f787672ce24ee2
#
_cell.length_a   1.000
_cell.length_b   1.000
_cell.length_c   1.000
_cell.angle_alpha   90.00
_cell.angle_beta   90.00
_cell.angle_gamma   90.00
#
_symmetry.space_group_name_H-M   'P 1'
#
loop_
_entity.id
_entity.type
_entity.pdbx_description
1 polymer ?
#
loop_
_entity_poly.entity_id
_entity_poly.type
_entity_poly.pdbx_seq_one_letter_code
_entity_poly.pdbx_strand_id
1 'polypeptide(L)'
;MMKIDLKWQLHKWRAITFIVLGRKAWAIETLEDMLADYPNDAYALGSLAHLYAEAGDKQASVDMYKKLVAKPDAQAFAWYNLGYLQEELKQIADAEFSFRRALELNEKLDQAWYGLGLTLIQQQRFEEAIKALKRNTQLQPMSPYAWYQLARVHMDRQQPEEAVKIIRHLKGFEPKFAAQLERETGLEVKAS
;
A
#
# COMPACT_ATOMS: atom_id res chain seq x y z
N MET A 1 9.29 -38.17 0.74
CA MET A 1 10.55 -37.44 1.00
C MET A 1 10.68 -36.38 -0.11
N MET A 2 10.46 -35.10 0.18
CA MET A 2 10.65 -34.02 -0.81
C MET A 2 12.14 -33.97 -1.17
N LYS A 3 12.48 -34.19 -2.45
CA LYS A 3 13.86 -33.97 -2.92
C LYS A 3 14.17 -32.48 -2.78
N ILE A 4 15.19 -32.15 -2.01
CA ILE A 4 15.69 -30.78 -1.90
C ILE A 4 16.25 -30.41 -3.27
N ASP A 5 15.67 -29.41 -3.91
CA ASP A 5 16.22 -28.89 -5.16
C ASP A 5 17.41 -27.97 -4.83
N LEU A 6 18.60 -28.53 -4.97
CA LEU A 6 19.86 -27.84 -4.69
C LEU A 6 20.08 -26.61 -5.57
N LYS A 7 19.62 -26.64 -6.83
CA LYS A 7 19.74 -25.50 -7.76
C LYS A 7 18.88 -24.34 -7.26
N TRP A 8 17.63 -24.62 -6.87
CA TRP A 8 16.73 -23.64 -6.26
C TRP A 8 17.33 -23.02 -4.98
N GLN A 9 17.86 -23.86 -4.09
CA GLN A 9 18.51 -23.40 -2.87
C GLN A 9 19.70 -22.49 -3.14
N LEU A 10 20.52 -22.84 -4.14
CA LEU A 10 21.69 -22.06 -4.52
C LEU A 10 21.30 -20.66 -5.01
N HIS A 11 20.32 -20.56 -5.93
CA HIS A 11 19.81 -19.26 -6.39
C HIS A 11 19.29 -18.42 -5.23
N LYS A 12 18.48 -19.02 -4.38
CA LYS A 12 17.90 -18.32 -3.21
C LYS A 12 18.98 -17.78 -2.29
N TRP A 13 19.95 -18.60 -1.88
CA TRP A 13 21.01 -18.16 -0.98
C TRP A 13 21.92 -17.09 -1.61
N ARG A 14 22.24 -17.21 -2.89
CA ARG A 14 22.99 -16.16 -3.62
C ARG A 14 22.22 -14.85 -3.63
N ALA A 15 20.93 -14.87 -3.98
CA ALA A 15 20.09 -13.69 -4.00
C ALA A 15 20.03 -13.03 -2.61
N ILE A 16 19.78 -13.81 -1.53
CA ILE A 16 19.79 -13.31 -0.14
C ILE A 16 21.13 -12.64 0.19
N THR A 17 22.24 -13.30 -0.17
CA THR A 17 23.59 -12.76 0.09
C THR A 17 23.79 -11.41 -0.60
N PHE A 18 23.42 -11.28 -1.88
CA PHE A 18 23.56 -10.02 -2.60
C PHE A 18 22.61 -8.92 -2.07
N ILE A 19 21.40 -9.27 -1.64
CA ILE A 19 20.47 -8.34 -0.99
C ILE A 19 21.08 -7.80 0.31
N VAL A 20 21.59 -8.68 1.17
CA VAL A 20 22.21 -8.31 2.46
C VAL A 20 23.46 -7.45 2.27
N LEU A 21 24.24 -7.74 1.23
CA LEU A 21 25.44 -6.94 0.87
C LEU A 21 25.10 -5.64 0.11
N GLY A 22 23.83 -5.33 -0.12
CA GLY A 22 23.39 -4.15 -0.88
C GLY A 22 23.74 -4.18 -2.38
N ARG A 23 24.10 -5.35 -2.90
CA ARG A 23 24.45 -5.56 -4.32
C ARG A 23 23.19 -5.81 -5.16
N LYS A 24 22.31 -4.79 -5.23
CA LYS A 24 20.97 -4.91 -5.85
C LYS A 24 21.01 -5.44 -7.28
N ALA A 25 21.91 -4.97 -8.14
CA ALA A 25 22.02 -5.42 -9.52
C ALA A 25 22.30 -6.94 -9.61
N TRP A 26 23.22 -7.46 -8.80
CA TRP A 26 23.53 -8.88 -8.76
C TRP A 26 22.40 -9.73 -8.14
N ALA A 27 21.66 -9.15 -7.20
CA ALA A 27 20.47 -9.80 -6.65
C ALA A 27 19.38 -9.95 -7.72
N ILE A 28 19.13 -8.88 -8.49
CA ILE A 28 18.16 -8.90 -9.61
C ILE A 28 18.55 -9.97 -10.63
N GLU A 29 19.77 -9.93 -11.16
CA GLU A 29 20.26 -10.92 -12.11
C GLU A 29 20.11 -12.37 -11.59
N THR A 30 20.49 -12.61 -10.34
CA THR A 30 20.35 -13.95 -9.73
C THR A 30 18.88 -14.41 -9.62
N LEU A 31 17.95 -13.48 -9.34
CA LEU A 31 16.53 -13.80 -9.24
C LEU A 31 15.88 -13.94 -10.62
N GLU A 32 16.35 -13.22 -11.63
CA GLU A 32 15.94 -13.41 -13.03
C GLU A 32 16.38 -14.78 -13.54
N ASP A 33 17.64 -15.20 -13.27
CA ASP A 33 18.12 -16.56 -13.54
C ASP A 33 17.25 -17.60 -12.83
N MET A 34 16.87 -17.31 -11.57
CA MET A 34 15.97 -18.21 -10.82
C MET A 34 14.60 -18.33 -11.49
N LEU A 35 14.04 -17.25 -12.03
CA LEU A 35 12.77 -17.28 -12.76
C LEU A 35 12.89 -17.95 -14.13
N ALA A 36 14.07 -17.93 -14.77
CA ALA A 36 14.30 -18.69 -16.00
C ALA A 36 14.20 -20.21 -15.74
N ASP A 37 14.69 -20.67 -14.59
CA ASP A 37 14.57 -22.07 -14.18
C ASP A 37 13.22 -22.41 -13.53
N TYR A 38 12.63 -21.46 -12.79
CA TYR A 38 11.42 -21.61 -11.98
C TYR A 38 10.45 -20.44 -12.24
N PRO A 39 9.75 -20.39 -13.38
CA PRO A 39 9.01 -19.19 -13.85
C PRO A 39 7.90 -18.68 -12.90
N ASN A 40 7.42 -19.55 -12.01
CA ASN A 40 6.35 -19.23 -11.07
C ASN A 40 6.81 -19.26 -9.61
N ASP A 41 8.10 -19.10 -9.34
CA ASP A 41 8.61 -19.09 -7.97
C ASP A 41 8.17 -17.83 -7.24
N ALA A 42 7.39 -18.00 -6.16
CA ALA A 42 6.82 -16.89 -5.41
C ALA A 42 7.88 -16.03 -4.70
N TYR A 43 8.97 -16.66 -4.24
CA TYR A 43 10.07 -15.94 -3.61
C TYR A 43 10.79 -15.04 -4.60
N ALA A 44 11.13 -15.57 -5.78
CA ALA A 44 11.81 -14.80 -6.83
C ALA A 44 10.93 -13.65 -7.35
N LEU A 45 9.64 -13.94 -7.63
CA LEU A 45 8.68 -12.92 -8.07
C LEU A 45 8.54 -11.79 -7.05
N GLY A 46 8.33 -12.12 -5.77
CA GLY A 46 8.16 -11.14 -4.71
C GLY A 46 9.43 -10.31 -4.45
N SER A 47 10.60 -10.98 -4.46
CA SER A 47 11.90 -10.32 -4.26
C SER A 47 12.25 -9.38 -5.41
N LEU A 48 12.04 -9.80 -6.66
CA LEU A 48 12.23 -8.93 -7.84
C LEU A 48 11.28 -7.74 -7.83
N ALA A 49 10.00 -7.97 -7.54
CA ALA A 49 9.03 -6.89 -7.44
C ALA A 49 9.50 -5.81 -6.46
N HIS A 50 9.99 -6.22 -5.30
CA HIS A 50 10.53 -5.29 -4.29
C HIS A 50 11.78 -4.55 -4.79
N LEU A 51 12.75 -5.27 -5.35
CA LEU A 51 14.00 -4.69 -5.84
C LEU A 51 13.77 -3.72 -7.01
N TYR A 52 12.86 -4.02 -7.93
CA TYR A 52 12.49 -3.10 -9.01
C TYR A 52 11.81 -1.83 -8.47
N ALA A 53 10.90 -1.98 -7.48
CA ALA A 53 10.29 -0.82 -6.81
C ALA A 53 11.35 0.08 -6.16
N GLU A 54 12.31 -0.50 -5.44
CA GLU A 54 13.42 0.23 -4.83
C GLU A 54 14.38 0.86 -5.86
N ALA A 55 14.51 0.26 -7.04
CA ALA A 55 15.29 0.82 -8.15
C ALA A 55 14.52 1.92 -8.93
N GLY A 56 13.24 2.15 -8.61
CA GLY A 56 12.37 3.10 -9.30
C GLY A 56 11.70 2.56 -10.55
N ASP A 57 11.96 1.31 -10.93
CA ASP A 57 11.26 0.65 -12.05
C ASP A 57 9.91 0.10 -11.58
N LYS A 58 8.97 1.02 -11.39
CA LYS A 58 7.62 0.69 -10.91
C LYS A 58 6.88 -0.23 -11.87
N GLN A 59 7.10 -0.11 -13.19
CA GLN A 59 6.42 -0.95 -14.16
C GLN A 59 6.89 -2.40 -14.10
N ALA A 60 8.20 -2.64 -14.05
CA ALA A 60 8.75 -3.97 -13.86
C ALA A 60 8.25 -4.59 -12.54
N SER A 61 8.19 -3.79 -11.47
CA SER A 61 7.63 -4.23 -10.19
C SER A 61 6.17 -4.67 -10.31
N VAL A 62 5.32 -3.87 -10.97
CA VAL A 62 3.91 -4.21 -11.25
C VAL A 62 3.80 -5.53 -12.00
N ASP A 63 4.66 -5.75 -13.01
CA ASP A 63 4.62 -6.98 -13.81
C ASP A 63 4.97 -8.22 -12.98
N MET A 64 5.92 -8.11 -12.05
CA MET A 64 6.25 -9.19 -11.11
C MET A 64 5.12 -9.44 -10.12
N TYR A 65 4.52 -8.36 -9.53
CA TYR A 65 3.38 -8.53 -8.65
C TYR A 65 2.16 -9.11 -9.37
N LYS A 66 1.87 -8.73 -10.61
CA LYS A 66 0.78 -9.34 -11.42
C LYS A 66 0.97 -10.86 -11.56
N LYS A 67 2.20 -11.32 -11.83
CA LYS A 67 2.50 -12.76 -11.86
C LYS A 67 2.31 -13.40 -10.47
N LEU A 68 2.74 -12.73 -9.41
CA LEU A 68 2.62 -13.24 -8.04
C LEU A 68 1.17 -13.38 -7.61
N VAL A 69 0.33 -12.36 -7.86
CA VAL A 69 -1.09 -12.37 -7.45
C VAL A 69 -1.97 -13.27 -8.33
N ALA A 70 -1.49 -13.70 -9.49
CA ALA A 70 -2.18 -14.70 -10.32
C ALA A 70 -2.12 -16.12 -9.72
N LYS A 71 -1.29 -16.34 -8.70
CA LYS A 71 -1.18 -17.63 -8.02
C LYS A 71 -2.37 -17.87 -7.09
N PRO A 72 -2.83 -19.14 -6.95
CA PRO A 72 -3.97 -19.46 -6.08
C PRO A 72 -3.75 -19.13 -4.59
N ASP A 73 -2.51 -19.13 -4.15
CA ASP A 73 -2.06 -18.88 -2.78
C ASP A 73 -1.56 -17.43 -2.56
N ALA A 74 -1.95 -16.52 -3.46
CA ALA A 74 -1.57 -15.11 -3.37
C ALA A 74 -2.03 -14.47 -2.05
N GLN A 75 -1.10 -13.80 -1.40
CA GLN A 75 -1.34 -13.20 -0.09
C GLN A 75 -1.84 -11.74 -0.20
N ALA A 76 -2.56 -11.28 0.83
CA ALA A 76 -3.10 -9.92 0.90
C ALA A 76 -2.04 -8.84 0.66
N PHE A 77 -0.84 -9.00 1.20
CA PHE A 77 0.24 -8.04 1.02
C PHE A 77 0.73 -7.92 -0.43
N ALA A 78 0.69 -8.99 -1.22
CA ALA A 78 1.06 -8.92 -2.64
C ALA A 78 0.06 -8.07 -3.43
N TRP A 79 -1.23 -8.24 -3.16
CA TRP A 79 -2.29 -7.41 -3.72
C TRP A 79 -2.21 -5.95 -3.28
N TYR A 80 -1.92 -5.70 -1.99
CA TYR A 80 -1.71 -4.35 -1.46
C TYR A 80 -0.54 -3.65 -2.16
N ASN A 81 0.61 -4.31 -2.29
CA ASN A 81 1.79 -3.75 -2.94
C ASN A 81 1.53 -3.47 -4.43
N LEU A 82 0.81 -4.37 -5.11
CA LEU A 82 0.37 -4.14 -6.49
C LEU A 82 -0.49 -2.88 -6.58
N GLY A 83 -1.51 -2.76 -5.72
CA GLY A 83 -2.40 -1.59 -5.68
C GLY A 83 -1.65 -0.28 -5.40
N TYR A 84 -0.71 -0.30 -4.48
CA TYR A 84 0.14 0.86 -4.17
C TYR A 84 0.93 1.34 -5.40
N LEU A 85 1.61 0.43 -6.11
CA LEU A 85 2.37 0.75 -7.31
C LEU A 85 1.48 1.23 -8.46
N GLN A 86 0.30 0.62 -8.62
CA GLN A 86 -0.68 1.04 -9.61
C GLN A 86 -1.20 2.46 -9.33
N GLU A 87 -1.45 2.79 -8.06
CA GLU A 87 -1.85 4.14 -7.65
C GLU A 87 -0.75 5.16 -7.97
N GLU A 88 0.52 4.86 -7.67
CA GLU A 88 1.67 5.69 -8.02
C GLU A 88 1.82 5.88 -9.54
N LEU A 89 1.48 4.87 -10.35
CA LEU A 89 1.45 4.93 -11.82
C LEU A 89 0.16 5.54 -12.37
N LYS A 90 -0.74 6.04 -11.51
CA LYS A 90 -2.05 6.61 -11.89
C LYS A 90 -2.98 5.61 -12.60
N GLN A 91 -2.77 4.32 -12.39
CA GLN A 91 -3.66 3.24 -12.83
C GLN A 91 -4.79 3.06 -11.79
N ILE A 92 -5.64 4.08 -11.65
CA ILE A 92 -6.53 4.25 -10.49
C ILE A 92 -7.57 3.11 -10.36
N ALA A 93 -8.14 2.66 -11.48
CA ALA A 93 -9.12 1.55 -11.47
C ALA A 93 -8.47 0.21 -11.08
N ASP A 94 -7.26 -0.05 -11.57
CA ASP A 94 -6.51 -1.26 -11.22
C ASP A 94 -6.07 -1.23 -9.75
N ALA A 95 -5.67 -0.07 -9.24
CA ALA A 95 -5.31 0.11 -7.83
C ALA A 95 -6.51 -0.18 -6.91
N GLU A 96 -7.71 0.34 -7.23
CA GLU A 96 -8.93 0.04 -6.49
C GLU A 96 -9.18 -1.47 -6.45
N PHE A 97 -9.12 -2.13 -7.61
CA PHE A 97 -9.32 -3.58 -7.69
C PHE A 97 -8.33 -4.32 -6.78
N SER A 98 -7.05 -3.96 -6.87
CA SER A 98 -5.99 -4.61 -6.09
C SER A 98 -6.15 -4.40 -4.58
N PHE A 99 -6.50 -3.18 -4.12
CA PHE A 99 -6.78 -2.94 -2.71
C PHE A 99 -8.00 -3.70 -2.21
N ARG A 100 -9.08 -3.78 -3.00
CA ARG A 100 -10.26 -4.59 -2.64
C ARG A 100 -9.91 -6.07 -2.52
N ARG A 101 -9.12 -6.62 -3.45
CA ARG A 101 -8.63 -8.00 -3.37
C ARG A 101 -7.77 -8.25 -2.12
N ALA A 102 -6.90 -7.31 -1.77
CA ALA A 102 -6.12 -7.39 -0.53
C ALA A 102 -7.04 -7.46 0.71
N LEU A 103 -8.10 -6.65 0.74
CA LEU A 103 -9.06 -6.58 1.85
C LEU A 103 -9.99 -7.79 1.94
N GLU A 104 -10.34 -8.41 0.80
CA GLU A 104 -11.06 -9.69 0.79
C GLU A 104 -10.23 -10.81 1.43
N LEU A 105 -8.92 -10.80 1.25
CA LEU A 105 -8.00 -11.77 1.84
C LEU A 105 -7.64 -11.44 3.30
N ASN A 106 -7.56 -10.16 3.64
CA ASN A 106 -7.27 -9.70 5.00
C ASN A 106 -7.94 -8.34 5.27
N GLU A 107 -9.12 -8.37 5.87
CA GLU A 107 -9.89 -7.17 6.25
C GLU A 107 -9.21 -6.30 7.33
N LYS A 108 -8.16 -6.82 8.00
CA LYS A 108 -7.40 -6.08 9.02
C LYS A 108 -6.17 -5.38 8.45
N LEU A 109 -5.95 -5.44 7.13
CA LEU A 109 -4.85 -4.76 6.48
C LEU A 109 -5.16 -3.25 6.36
N ASP A 110 -4.80 -2.51 7.39
CA ASP A 110 -5.07 -1.08 7.53
C ASP A 110 -4.51 -0.25 6.37
N GLN A 111 -3.30 -0.58 5.88
CA GLN A 111 -2.69 0.09 4.73
C GLN A 111 -3.55 -0.03 3.47
N ALA A 112 -4.22 -1.17 3.26
CA ALA A 112 -5.09 -1.36 2.10
C ALA A 112 -6.38 -0.55 2.22
N TRP A 113 -6.94 -0.37 3.43
CA TRP A 113 -8.06 0.54 3.66
C TRP A 113 -7.69 1.99 3.39
N TYR A 114 -6.49 2.41 3.80
CA TYR A 114 -5.99 3.76 3.53
C TYR A 114 -5.79 3.97 2.02
N GLY A 115 -5.10 3.05 1.34
CA GLY A 115 -4.89 3.12 -0.12
C GLY A 115 -6.20 3.14 -0.90
N LEU A 116 -7.18 2.28 -0.52
CA LEU A 116 -8.52 2.29 -1.11
C LEU A 116 -9.20 3.65 -0.90
N GLY A 117 -9.10 4.23 0.30
CA GLY A 117 -9.64 5.54 0.60
C GLY A 117 -9.08 6.63 -0.31
N LEU A 118 -7.75 6.68 -0.49
CA LEU A 118 -7.10 7.65 -1.38
C LEU A 118 -7.51 7.45 -2.86
N THR A 119 -7.56 6.21 -3.30
CA THR A 119 -7.99 5.86 -4.66
C THR A 119 -9.43 6.32 -4.95
N LEU A 120 -10.32 6.14 -3.98
CA LEU A 120 -11.72 6.58 -4.08
C LEU A 120 -11.86 8.11 -4.04
N ILE A 121 -11.01 8.82 -3.28
CA ILE A 121 -10.94 10.29 -3.32
C ILE A 121 -10.57 10.76 -4.73
N GLN A 122 -9.55 10.16 -5.35
CA GLN A 122 -9.14 10.51 -6.70
C GLN A 122 -10.27 10.30 -7.73
N GLN A 123 -11.16 9.35 -7.48
CA GLN A 123 -12.35 9.09 -8.29
C GLN A 123 -13.56 9.96 -7.91
N GLN A 124 -13.44 10.85 -6.93
CA GLN A 124 -14.52 11.67 -6.35
C GLN A 124 -15.68 10.83 -5.75
N ARG A 125 -15.42 9.58 -5.40
CA ARG A 125 -16.38 8.68 -4.73
C ARG A 125 -16.29 8.85 -3.21
N PHE A 126 -16.63 10.04 -2.76
CA PHE A 126 -16.39 10.50 -1.38
C PHE A 126 -17.09 9.66 -0.31
N GLU A 127 -18.31 9.17 -0.55
CA GLU A 127 -19.04 8.32 0.41
C GLU A 127 -18.30 7.01 0.71
N GLU A 128 -17.77 6.37 -0.34
CA GLU A 128 -17.02 5.14 -0.19
C GLU A 128 -15.65 5.41 0.42
N ALA A 129 -15.01 6.52 0.04
CA ALA A 129 -13.74 6.95 0.62
C ALA A 129 -13.86 7.15 2.14
N ILE A 130 -14.92 7.81 2.60
CA ILE A 130 -15.20 8.00 4.03
C ILE A 130 -15.34 6.66 4.75
N LYS A 131 -16.04 5.68 4.16
CA LYS A 131 -16.17 4.34 4.76
C LYS A 131 -14.81 3.64 4.89
N ALA A 132 -14.00 3.68 3.83
CA ALA A 132 -12.67 3.08 3.83
C ALA A 132 -11.74 3.74 4.86
N LEU A 133 -11.68 5.07 4.87
CA LEU A 133 -10.85 5.82 5.81
C LEU A 133 -11.32 5.66 7.27
N LYS A 134 -12.62 5.61 7.53
CA LYS A 134 -13.15 5.29 8.87
C LYS A 134 -12.75 3.89 9.32
N ARG A 135 -12.71 2.91 8.40
CA ARG A 135 -12.22 1.59 8.75
C ARG A 135 -10.72 1.61 9.09
N ASN A 136 -9.92 2.38 8.34
CA ASN A 136 -8.51 2.59 8.68
C ASN A 136 -8.35 3.22 10.08
N THR A 137 -9.12 4.29 10.41
CA THR A 137 -9.02 4.93 11.74
C THR A 137 -9.44 4.02 12.90
N GLN A 138 -10.32 3.04 12.66
CA GLN A 138 -10.65 2.02 13.67
C GLN A 138 -9.50 1.04 13.91
N LEU A 139 -8.74 0.69 12.86
CA LEU A 139 -7.59 -0.20 12.94
C LEU A 139 -6.35 0.52 13.46
N GLN A 140 -6.20 1.81 13.15
CA GLN A 140 -5.06 2.66 13.50
C GLN A 140 -5.54 4.00 14.09
N PRO A 141 -6.17 4.01 15.29
CA PRO A 141 -6.83 5.20 15.83
C PRO A 141 -5.87 6.37 16.12
N MET A 142 -4.61 6.08 16.39
CA MET A 142 -3.58 7.08 16.68
C MET A 142 -2.75 7.48 15.45
N SER A 143 -3.06 6.95 14.26
CA SER A 143 -2.43 7.39 13.01
C SER A 143 -3.15 8.62 12.46
N PRO A 144 -2.49 9.76 12.26
CA PRO A 144 -3.17 11.00 11.84
C PRO A 144 -3.58 11.01 10.37
N TYR A 145 -2.99 10.16 9.55
CA TYR A 145 -3.11 10.24 8.09
C TYR A 145 -4.54 10.07 7.59
N ALA A 146 -5.25 9.04 8.06
CA ALA A 146 -6.63 8.82 7.63
C ALA A 146 -7.59 9.86 8.23
N TRP A 147 -7.37 10.32 9.46
CA TRP A 147 -8.12 11.43 10.05
C TRP A 147 -7.96 12.71 9.25
N TYR A 148 -6.73 13.00 8.81
CA TYR A 148 -6.46 14.17 7.98
C TYR A 148 -7.22 14.09 6.63
N GLN A 149 -7.18 12.94 5.97
CA GLN A 149 -7.92 12.76 4.70
C GLN A 149 -9.44 12.83 4.91
N LEU A 150 -9.96 12.26 6.01
CA LEU A 150 -11.38 12.36 6.35
C LEU A 150 -11.83 13.82 6.50
N ALA A 151 -11.05 14.66 7.21
CA ALA A 151 -11.39 16.07 7.37
C ALA A 151 -11.45 16.77 6.00
N ARG A 152 -10.46 16.52 5.11
CA ARG A 152 -10.44 17.10 3.77
C ARG A 152 -11.64 16.66 2.93
N VAL A 153 -11.96 15.37 2.92
CA VAL A 153 -13.13 14.86 2.20
C VAL A 153 -14.43 15.47 2.72
N HIS A 154 -14.58 15.68 4.02
CA HIS A 154 -15.74 16.37 4.56
C HIS A 154 -15.81 17.84 4.11
N MET A 155 -14.65 18.53 3.99
CA MET A 155 -14.62 19.88 3.41
C MET A 155 -15.03 19.89 1.93
N ASP A 156 -14.51 18.97 1.12
CA ASP A 156 -14.86 18.82 -0.30
C ASP A 156 -16.38 18.56 -0.49
N ARG A 157 -17.01 17.93 0.50
CA ARG A 157 -18.46 17.69 0.55
C ARG A 157 -19.27 18.82 1.17
N GLN A 158 -18.66 19.96 1.50
CA GLN A 158 -19.30 21.08 2.17
C GLN A 158 -19.92 20.70 3.54
N GLN A 159 -19.18 19.89 4.31
CA GLN A 159 -19.56 19.40 5.63
C GLN A 159 -18.54 19.88 6.69
N PRO A 160 -18.38 21.20 6.92
CA PRO A 160 -17.35 21.74 7.80
C PRO A 160 -17.53 21.30 9.26
N GLU A 161 -18.75 20.99 9.70
CA GLU A 161 -19.01 20.53 11.07
C GLU A 161 -18.32 19.19 11.36
N GLU A 162 -18.29 18.29 10.39
CA GLU A 162 -17.59 17.02 10.52
C GLU A 162 -16.07 17.21 10.52
N ALA A 163 -15.56 18.10 9.66
CA ALA A 163 -14.14 18.47 9.67
C ALA A 163 -13.72 19.06 11.02
N VAL A 164 -14.54 19.95 11.63
CA VAL A 164 -14.28 20.53 12.96
C VAL A 164 -14.18 19.44 14.04
N LYS A 165 -15.05 18.43 14.02
CA LYS A 165 -14.97 17.31 14.99
C LYS A 165 -13.64 16.56 14.85
N ILE A 166 -13.21 16.31 13.62
CA ILE A 166 -11.95 15.61 13.34
C ILE A 166 -10.75 16.45 13.75
N ILE A 167 -10.73 17.74 13.43
CA ILE A 167 -9.65 18.66 13.84
C ILE A 167 -9.55 18.69 15.38
N ARG A 168 -10.67 18.76 16.10
CA ARG A 168 -10.68 18.71 17.56
C ARG A 168 -10.10 17.39 18.09
N HIS A 169 -10.46 16.27 17.48
CA HIS A 169 -9.91 14.97 17.83
C HIS A 169 -8.38 14.92 17.62
N LEU A 170 -7.89 15.39 16.47
CA LEU A 170 -6.45 15.46 16.16
C LEU A 170 -5.69 16.37 17.14
N LYS A 171 -6.29 17.46 17.63
CA LYS A 171 -5.65 18.33 18.64
C LYS A 171 -5.26 17.57 19.91
N GLY A 172 -5.98 16.49 20.23
CA GLY A 172 -5.73 15.67 21.42
C GLY A 172 -4.50 14.77 21.33
N PHE A 173 -4.04 14.41 20.12
CA PHE A 173 -2.89 13.49 19.98
C PHE A 173 -1.88 13.89 18.89
N GLU A 174 -2.30 14.63 17.86
CA GLU A 174 -1.44 15.10 16.76
C GLU A 174 -1.70 16.57 16.40
N PRO A 175 -1.32 17.51 17.30
CA PRO A 175 -1.64 18.94 17.14
C PRO A 175 -1.08 19.56 15.85
N LYS A 176 0.03 19.01 15.31
CA LYS A 176 0.62 19.50 14.06
C LYS A 176 -0.30 19.28 12.86
N PHE A 177 -0.90 18.09 12.76
CA PHE A 177 -1.89 17.78 11.71
C PHE A 177 -3.17 18.61 11.89
N ALA A 178 -3.63 18.82 13.12
CA ALA A 178 -4.76 19.69 13.39
C ALA A 178 -4.49 21.12 12.92
N ALA A 179 -3.34 21.69 13.30
CA ALA A 179 -2.94 23.04 12.89
C ALA A 179 -2.76 23.18 11.38
N GLN A 180 -2.31 22.13 10.70
CA GLN A 180 -2.24 22.09 9.23
C GLN A 180 -3.63 22.15 8.61
N LEU A 181 -4.57 21.35 9.10
CA LEU A 181 -5.97 21.37 8.64
C LEU A 181 -6.64 22.72 8.89
N GLU A 182 -6.44 23.33 10.05
CA GLU A 182 -6.97 24.67 10.32
C GLU A 182 -6.48 25.71 9.31
N ARG A 183 -5.19 25.67 8.95
CA ARG A 183 -4.64 26.57 7.91
C ARG A 183 -5.22 26.30 6.52
N GLU A 184 -5.37 25.01 6.15
CA GLU A 184 -5.86 24.63 4.82
C GLU A 184 -7.36 24.87 4.65
N THR A 185 -8.13 24.71 5.72
CA THR A 185 -9.59 24.80 5.68
C THR A 185 -10.14 26.18 6.09
N GLY A 186 -9.32 27.01 6.74
CA GLY A 186 -9.76 28.27 7.34
C GLY A 186 -10.63 28.10 8.59
N LEU A 187 -10.73 26.88 9.13
CA LEU A 187 -11.52 26.60 10.33
C LEU A 187 -10.68 26.84 11.58
N GLU A 188 -11.16 27.69 12.47
CA GLU A 188 -10.58 27.85 13.82
C GLU A 188 -11.33 26.96 14.82
N VAL A 189 -10.65 25.96 15.37
CA VAL A 189 -11.23 24.99 16.30
C VAL A 189 -10.62 25.20 17.70
N LYS A 190 -11.42 25.66 18.67
CA LYS A 190 -10.94 25.75 20.07
C LYS A 190 -10.66 24.34 20.60
N ALA A 191 -9.54 24.20 21.32
CA ALA A 191 -9.29 22.98 22.11
C ALA A 191 -10.38 22.87 23.19
N SER A 192 -10.86 21.66 23.43
CA SER A 192 -11.85 21.37 24.46
C SER A 192 -11.22 21.47 25.83
#